data_cdd1e32c9ae93eff931fcdd68c031f8e
#
_entry.id   cdd1e32c9ae93eff931fcdd68c031f8e
#
_cell.length_a   1.000
_cell.length_b   1.000
_cell.length_c   1.000
_cell.angle_alpha   90.00
_cell.angle_beta   90.00
_cell.angle_gamma   90.00
#
_symmetry.space_group_name_H-M   'P 1'
#
loop_
_entity.id
_entity.type
_entity.pdbx_description
1 polymer ?
#
loop_
_entity_poly.entity_id
_entity_poly.type
_entity_poly.pdbx_seq_one_letter_code
_entity_poly.pdbx_strand_id
1 'polypeptide(L)' 'MREIEISREPVELYKILKFEGVAASGGEAKSLIDSGQVSVNGAVETRKRKKIVSGDVIRFKDEEFKVRLAPL' A
#
# COMPACT_ATOMS: atom_id res chain seq x y z
N MET A 1 -4.25 1.63 13.97
CA MET A 1 -3.43 1.67 12.74
C MET A 1 -2.45 0.52 12.76
N ARG A 2 -2.43 -0.28 11.71
CA ARG A 2 -1.46 -1.36 11.57
C ARG A 2 -0.16 -0.83 11.00
N GLU A 3 0.94 -1.50 11.30
CA GLU A 3 2.23 -1.19 10.69
C GLU A 3 2.59 -2.26 9.68
N ILE A 4 3.15 -1.82 8.56
CA ILE A 4 3.65 -2.71 7.51
C ILE A 4 5.15 -2.50 7.42
N GLU A 5 5.92 -3.58 7.55
CA GLU A 5 7.36 -3.51 7.36
C GLU A 5 7.72 -3.85 5.92
N ILE A 6 8.57 -3.00 5.33
CA ILE A 6 9.15 -3.27 4.02
C ILE A 6 10.65 -3.47 4.21
N SER A 7 11.24 -4.36 3.41
CA SER A 7 12.67 -4.68 3.55
C SER A 7 13.57 -3.71 2.79
N ARG A 8 12.99 -2.94 1.89
CA ARG A 8 13.72 -1.96 1.09
C ARG A 8 12.75 -0.92 0.58
N GLU A 9 13.25 0.23 0.15
CA GLU A 9 12.43 1.28 -0.45
C GLU A 9 13.02 1.68 -1.80
N PRO A 10 12.14 2.12 -2.72
CA PRO A 10 10.68 2.11 -2.58
C PRO A 10 10.08 0.76 -2.92
N VAL A 11 8.81 0.57 -2.54
CA VAL A 11 8.03 -0.62 -2.95
C VAL A 11 6.78 -0.12 -3.65
N GLU A 12 6.39 -0.78 -4.73
CA GLU A 12 5.21 -0.39 -5.48
C GLU A 12 3.94 -0.70 -4.68
N LEU A 13 2.97 0.22 -4.71
CA LEU A 13 1.75 0.15 -3.91
C LEU A 13 1.01 -1.18 -4.06
N TYR A 14 0.82 -1.66 -5.29
CA TYR A 14 0.06 -2.89 -5.49
C TYR A 14 0.72 -4.10 -4.82
N LYS A 15 2.05 -4.10 -4.75
CA LYS A 15 2.77 -5.20 -4.11
C LYS A 15 2.53 -5.21 -2.59
N ILE A 16 2.45 -4.05 -1.98
CA ILE A 16 2.18 -3.94 -0.56
C ILE A 16 0.80 -4.51 -0.24
N LEU A 17 -0.21 -4.14 -1.03
CA LEU A 17 -1.57 -4.64 -0.82
C LEU A 17 -1.63 -6.15 -0.95
N LYS A 18 -0.89 -6.71 -1.89
CA LYS A 18 -0.83 -8.16 -2.07
C LYS A 18 -0.14 -8.83 -0.88
N PHE A 19 1.01 -8.31 -0.46
CA PHE A 19 1.78 -8.91 0.63
C PHE A 19 1.02 -8.89 1.96
N GLU A 20 0.24 -7.83 2.21
CA GLU A 20 -0.51 -7.69 3.45
C GLU A 20 -1.85 -8.43 3.43
N GLY A 21 -2.15 -9.09 2.34
CA GLY A 21 -3.39 -9.87 2.25
C GLY A 21 -4.64 -9.03 2.02
N VAL A 22 -4.49 -7.74 1.72
CA VAL A 22 -5.62 -6.87 1.37
C VAL A 22 -6.20 -7.32 0.03
N ALA A 23 -5.34 -7.77 -0.86
CA ALA A 23 -5.74 -8.31 -2.15
C ALA A 23 -5.18 -9.74 -2.29
N ALA A 24 -5.93 -10.61 -2.94
CA ALA A 24 -5.55 -12.00 -3.12
C ALA A 24 -4.45 -12.18 -4.18
N SER A 25 -4.33 -11.20 -5.07
CA SER A 25 -3.34 -11.27 -6.16
C SER A 25 -2.91 -9.87 -6.56
N GLY A 26 -1.83 -9.79 -7.33
CA GLY A 26 -1.38 -8.50 -7.88
C GLY A 26 -2.43 -7.86 -8.79
N GLY A 27 -3.14 -8.68 -9.57
CA GLY A 27 -4.21 -8.17 -10.43
C GLY A 27 -5.36 -7.56 -9.64
N GLU A 28 -5.76 -8.21 -8.55
CA GLU A 28 -6.80 -7.67 -7.69
C GLU A 28 -6.33 -6.37 -7.03
N ALA A 29 -5.09 -6.33 -6.56
CA ALA A 29 -4.54 -5.12 -5.96
C ALA A 29 -4.55 -3.96 -6.94
N LYS A 30 -4.15 -4.21 -8.18
CA LYS A 30 -4.17 -3.18 -9.23
C LYS A 30 -5.57 -2.68 -9.50
N SER A 31 -6.56 -3.58 -9.50
CA SER A 31 -7.95 -3.22 -9.71
C SER A 31 -8.49 -2.34 -8.59
N LEU A 32 -8.16 -2.65 -7.34
CA LEU A 32 -8.57 -1.85 -6.19
C LEU A 32 -8.01 -0.43 -6.28
N ILE A 33 -6.74 -0.31 -6.65
CA ILE A 33 -6.11 1.00 -6.80
C ILE A 33 -6.74 1.78 -7.94
N ASP A 34 -6.90 1.12 -9.08
CA ASP A 34 -7.44 1.74 -10.29
C ASP A 34 -8.84 2.28 -10.07
N SER A 35 -9.65 1.61 -9.25
CA SER A 35 -11.03 2.01 -8.97
C SER A 35 -11.15 3.11 -7.90
N GLY A 36 -10.04 3.59 -7.36
CA GLY A 36 -10.06 4.70 -6.40
C GLY A 36 -10.38 4.31 -4.98
N GLN A 37 -10.23 3.03 -4.64
CA GLN A 37 -10.56 2.54 -3.30
C GLN A 37 -9.41 2.67 -2.31
N VAL A 38 -8.23 3.06 -2.78
CA VAL A 38 -7.01 3.13 -1.96
C VAL A 38 -6.53 4.57 -1.90
N SER A 39 -6.15 5.04 -0.73
CA SER A 39 -5.54 6.35 -0.58
C SER A 39 -4.17 6.22 0.06
N VAL A 40 -3.32 7.19 -0.22
CA VAL A 40 -1.97 7.30 0.34
C VAL A 40 -1.84 8.70 0.92
N ASN A 41 -1.50 8.75 2.19
CA ASN A 41 -1.34 10.02 2.91
C ASN A 41 -2.56 10.94 2.78
N GLY A 42 -3.76 10.35 2.82
CA GLY A 42 -5.01 11.09 2.81
C GLY A 42 -5.56 11.45 1.43
N ALA A 43 -4.87 11.09 0.36
CA ALA A 43 -5.32 11.37 -1.01
C ALA A 43 -5.54 10.08 -1.78
N VAL A 44 -6.61 10.00 -2.55
CA VAL A 44 -6.88 8.83 -3.39
C VAL A 44 -5.73 8.65 -4.37
N GLU A 45 -5.22 7.44 -4.44
CA GLU A 45 -4.12 7.09 -5.32
C GLU A 45 -4.59 6.07 -6.35
N THR A 46 -4.52 6.42 -7.63
CA THR A 46 -4.93 5.52 -8.71
C THR A 46 -3.75 4.95 -9.49
N ARG A 47 -2.54 5.37 -9.17
CA ARG A 47 -1.34 4.82 -9.82
C ARG A 47 -0.95 3.51 -9.16
N LYS A 48 -1.08 2.43 -9.88
CA LYS A 48 -0.83 1.07 -9.36
C LYS A 48 0.59 0.89 -8.87
N ARG A 49 1.53 1.55 -9.51
CA ARG A 49 2.96 1.45 -9.21
C ARG A 49 3.50 2.65 -8.46
N LYS A 50 2.62 3.35 -7.75
CA LYS A 50 3.06 4.43 -6.87
C LYS A 50 4.14 3.90 -5.94
N LYS A 51 5.27 4.59 -5.91
CA LYS A 51 6.39 4.19 -5.05
C LYS A 51 6.13 4.60 -3.62
N ILE A 52 6.12 3.60 -2.75
CA ILE A 52 5.82 3.78 -1.33
C ILE A 52 7.11 3.69 -0.54
N VAL A 53 7.26 4.59 0.42
CA VAL A 53 8.43 4.65 1.29
C VAL A 53 8.01 4.68 2.74
N SER A 54 8.98 4.52 3.63
CA SER A 54 8.76 4.60 5.07
C SER A 54 8.09 5.93 5.45
N GLY A 55 7.09 5.86 6.31
CA GLY A 55 6.32 7.02 6.73
C GLY A 55 5.02 7.23 5.97
N ASP A 56 4.86 6.59 4.81
CA ASP A 56 3.60 6.69 4.08
C ASP A 56 2.49 5.95 4.82
N VAL A 57 1.28 6.48 4.75
CA VAL A 57 0.09 5.87 5.35
C VAL A 57 -0.85 5.48 4.21
N ILE A 58 -1.15 4.18 4.13
CA ILE A 58 -2.04 3.63 3.13
C ILE A 58 -3.38 3.33 3.80
N ARG A 59 -4.46 3.71 3.15
CA ARG A 59 -5.81 3.43 3.67
C ARG A 59 -6.64 2.70 2.62
N PHE A 60 -7.31 1.65 3.09
CA PHE A 60 -8.26 0.89 2.27
C PHE A 60 -9.47 0.57 3.15
N LYS A 61 -10.64 1.08 2.77
CA LYS A 61 -11.86 0.98 3.57
C LYS A 61 -11.60 1.58 4.96
N ASP A 62 -11.84 0.83 6.03
CA ASP A 62 -11.66 1.30 7.40
C ASP A 62 -10.28 0.98 7.97
N GLU A 63 -9.40 0.38 7.16
CA GLU A 63 -8.08 -0.01 7.63
C GLU A 63 -7.03 1.01 7.21
N GLU A 64 -6.13 1.31 8.13
CA GLU A 64 -4.98 2.17 7.85
C GLU A 64 -3.70 1.41 8.17
N PHE A 65 -2.71 1.56 7.29
CA PHE A 65 -1.41 0.90 7.43
C PHE A 65 -0.31 1.95 7.35
N LYS A 66 0.51 2.02 8.39
CA LYS A 66 1.69 2.87 8.34
C LYS A 66 2.88 2.04 7.89
N VAL A 67 3.55 2.51 6.84
CA VAL A 67 4.70 1.81 6.26
C VAL A 67 5.97 2.20 7.00
N ARG A 68 6.78 1.21 7.33
CA ARG A 68 8.10 1.47 7.92
C ARG A 68 9.12 0.53 7.32
N LEU A 69 10.35 1.04 7.23
CA LEU A 69 11.46 0.25 6.72
C LEU A 69 12.00 -0.61 7.87
N ALA A 70 12.10 -1.90 7.64
CA ALA A 70 12.63 -2.82 8.64
C ALA A 70 14.09 -2.48 8.94
N PRO A 71 14.51 -2.56 10.21
CA PRO A 71 15.91 -2.30 10.54
C PRO A 71 16.80 -3.38 9.95
N LEU A 72 18.03 -3.00 9.63
CA LEU A 72 19.04 -3.93 9.12
C LEU A 72 19.59 -4.83 10.22
#